data_8629766ae854ffcebad07baf734b06ad
#
_entry.id   8629766ae854ffcebad07baf734b06ad
#
_cell.length_a   1.000
_cell.length_b   1.000
_cell.length_c   1.000
_cell.angle_alpha   90.00
_cell.angle_beta   90.00
_cell.angle_gamma   90.00
#
_symmetry.space_group_name_H-M   'P 1'
#
loop_
_entity.id
_entity.type
_entity.pdbx_description
1 polymer ?
#
loop_
_entity_poly.entity_id
_entity_poly.type
_entity_poly.pdbx_seq_one_letter_code
_entity_poly.pdbx_strand_id
1 'polypeptide(L)'
;AGTLDGPIKRDKGSYLISARYFFPEAVLAIADNAVRYGFYDVTGKLTYDIHRNHTLSLGIYSGDDHMKNKEDHAENGFGWGNTTASLRLESRWNDNLRSSVVAYYTYLQNRQETEFKDDGFSNWGKTTFKTHEFGARMTFDQRLSHIWMLEYGAAFSHQRFEPMHTKSIINGQHKNRGYSSEQLVSGALFLNNRFQWGGWRADVGVRGAVYDNSEQTKYAVEPRAQLSYDFGRDNAVWLSGTINSQALVQFNRYYYSMPIDFW
;
A
#
# COMPACT_ATOMS: atom_id res chain seq x y z
N ALA A 1 8.98 7.70 -20.18
CA ALA A 1 9.60 7.17 -18.96
C ALA A 1 11.09 7.47 -18.97
N GLY A 2 11.63 7.79 -17.81
CA GLY A 2 13.07 7.99 -17.62
C GLY A 2 13.49 7.41 -16.26
N THR A 3 14.70 6.84 -16.25
CA THR A 3 15.31 6.32 -15.01
C THR A 3 16.73 6.81 -14.93
N LEU A 4 17.12 7.25 -13.75
CA LEU A 4 18.46 7.65 -13.39
C LEU A 4 18.87 6.90 -12.13
N ASP A 5 19.98 6.19 -12.19
CA ASP A 5 20.53 5.47 -11.05
C ASP A 5 22.04 5.57 -11.03
N GLY A 6 22.62 5.38 -9.86
CA GLY A 6 24.07 5.43 -9.71
C GLY A 6 24.53 5.40 -8.26
N PRO A 7 25.85 5.39 -8.06
CA PRO A 7 26.44 5.47 -6.73
C PRO A 7 26.38 6.92 -6.19
N ILE A 8 25.97 7.09 -4.93
CA ILE A 8 26.15 8.34 -4.18
C ILE A 8 27.62 8.42 -3.71
N LYS A 9 28.10 7.31 -3.19
CA LYS A 9 29.47 7.09 -2.79
C LYS A 9 29.83 5.66 -3.13
N ARG A 10 30.97 5.48 -3.85
CA ARG A 10 31.44 4.15 -4.26
C ARG A 10 31.50 3.22 -3.05
N ASP A 11 30.94 2.03 -3.21
CA ASP A 11 30.87 0.94 -2.20
C ASP A 11 30.14 1.31 -0.89
N LYS A 12 29.38 2.43 -0.85
CA LYS A 12 28.66 2.87 0.34
C LYS A 12 27.21 3.25 0.14
N GLY A 13 26.86 3.69 -1.04
CA GLY A 13 25.49 4.11 -1.24
C GLY A 13 25.12 4.31 -2.69
N SER A 14 23.85 4.12 -2.99
CA SER A 14 23.26 4.24 -4.32
C SER A 14 21.95 5.01 -4.27
N TYR A 15 21.60 5.59 -5.40
CA TYR A 15 20.29 6.18 -5.64
C TYR A 15 19.66 5.62 -6.90
N LEU A 16 18.33 5.65 -6.93
CA LEU A 16 17.51 5.41 -8.10
C LEU A 16 16.37 6.42 -8.10
N ILE A 17 16.14 7.06 -9.24
CA ILE A 17 14.98 7.92 -9.50
C ILE A 17 14.40 7.49 -10.83
N SER A 18 13.12 7.18 -10.84
CA SER A 18 12.38 6.81 -12.04
C SER A 18 11.11 7.65 -12.12
N ALA A 19 10.80 8.15 -13.31
CA ALA A 19 9.58 8.88 -13.56
C ALA A 19 8.93 8.41 -14.86
N ARG A 20 7.61 8.26 -14.83
CA ARG A 20 6.77 8.00 -15.99
C ARG A 20 5.71 9.07 -16.07
N TYR A 21 5.45 9.47 -17.30
CA TYR A 21 4.32 10.33 -17.62
C TYR A 21 3.71 9.87 -18.94
N PHE A 22 2.41 9.79 -18.99
CA PHE A 22 1.68 9.37 -20.18
C PHE A 22 0.76 10.49 -20.67
N PHE A 23 0.97 10.89 -21.93
CA PHE A 23 0.16 11.87 -22.67
C PHE A 23 -0.69 11.17 -23.72
N PRO A 24 -1.88 10.73 -23.43
CA PRO A 24 -2.73 10.16 -24.48
C PRO A 24 -3.29 11.22 -25.41
N GLU A 25 -3.36 12.48 -24.96
CA GLU A 25 -4.03 13.56 -25.72
C GLU A 25 -3.50 13.74 -27.13
N ALA A 26 -2.19 13.59 -27.34
CA ALA A 26 -1.58 13.66 -28.67
C ALA A 26 -1.98 12.48 -29.60
N VAL A 27 -2.29 11.31 -29.02
CA VAL A 27 -2.67 10.09 -29.74
C VAL A 27 -4.19 10.00 -29.89
N LEU A 28 -4.94 10.37 -28.86
CA LEU A 28 -6.41 10.32 -28.83
C LEU A 28 -7.07 11.46 -29.58
N ALA A 29 -6.39 12.59 -29.76
CA ALA A 29 -6.86 13.69 -30.62
C ALA A 29 -7.05 13.26 -32.09
N ILE A 30 -6.40 12.18 -32.52
CA ILE A 30 -6.55 11.59 -33.85
C ILE A 30 -7.78 10.66 -33.91
N ALA A 31 -8.31 10.21 -32.78
CA ALA A 31 -9.34 9.18 -32.70
C ALA A 31 -10.74 9.69 -32.32
N ASP A 32 -10.94 11.02 -32.21
CA ASP A 32 -12.21 11.66 -31.81
C ASP A 32 -12.92 11.00 -30.61
N ASN A 33 -12.10 10.60 -29.62
CA ASN A 33 -12.58 9.89 -28.44
C ASN A 33 -13.00 10.87 -27.33
N ALA A 34 -14.23 10.71 -26.83
CA ALA A 34 -14.76 11.42 -25.67
C ALA A 34 -14.01 11.10 -24.36
N VAL A 35 -13.20 10.04 -24.34
CA VAL A 35 -12.48 9.58 -23.15
C VAL A 35 -11.04 10.10 -23.17
N ARG A 36 -10.66 10.77 -22.09
CA ARG A 36 -9.29 11.22 -21.83
C ARG A 36 -8.76 10.47 -20.61
N TYR A 37 -7.59 9.86 -20.75
CA TYR A 37 -6.89 9.15 -19.69
C TYR A 37 -5.45 9.66 -19.57
N GLY A 38 -4.97 9.85 -18.37
CA GLY A 38 -3.58 10.23 -18.13
C GLY A 38 -3.07 9.69 -16.80
N PHE A 39 -1.78 9.45 -16.70
CA PHE A 39 -1.14 9.11 -15.46
C PHE A 39 0.28 9.65 -15.36
N TYR A 40 0.75 9.79 -14.15
CA TYR A 40 2.16 9.92 -13.85
C TYR A 40 2.54 9.08 -12.62
N ASP A 41 3.77 8.67 -12.57
CA ASP A 41 4.37 8.15 -11.36
C ASP A 41 5.85 8.53 -11.24
N VAL A 42 6.29 8.66 -10.00
CA VAL A 42 7.68 8.93 -9.63
C VAL A 42 8.06 7.96 -8.51
N THR A 43 9.20 7.32 -8.68
CA THR A 43 9.82 6.45 -7.67
C THR A 43 11.21 6.98 -7.34
N GLY A 44 11.51 7.11 -6.07
CA GLY A 44 12.83 7.44 -5.56
C GLY A 44 13.31 6.40 -4.55
N LYS A 45 14.56 5.99 -4.63
CA LYS A 45 15.19 5.12 -3.63
C LYS A 45 16.61 5.61 -3.35
N LEU A 46 16.94 5.73 -2.07
CA LEU A 46 18.29 5.96 -1.58
C LEU A 46 18.68 4.80 -0.69
N THR A 47 19.87 4.27 -0.83
CA THR A 47 20.41 3.23 0.05
C THR A 47 21.80 3.66 0.46
N TYR A 48 22.12 3.59 1.74
CA TYR A 48 23.40 4.01 2.28
C TYR A 48 23.85 3.11 3.44
N ASP A 49 25.07 2.59 3.34
CA ASP A 49 25.73 1.85 4.41
C ASP A 49 26.30 2.82 5.43
N ILE A 50 25.52 3.08 6.49
CA ILE A 50 25.95 3.97 7.59
C ILE A 50 27.08 3.36 8.41
N HIS A 51 27.14 2.03 8.43
CA HIS A 51 28.21 1.24 9.04
C HIS A 51 28.35 -0.10 8.27
N ARG A 52 29.43 -0.85 8.48
CA ARG A 52 29.67 -2.16 7.82
C ARG A 52 28.53 -3.16 7.96
N ASN A 53 27.76 -3.04 9.06
CA ASN A 53 26.68 -3.96 9.43
C ASN A 53 25.30 -3.28 9.44
N HIS A 54 25.20 -2.00 9.02
CA HIS A 54 23.97 -1.24 9.08
C HIS A 54 23.75 -0.49 7.77
N THR A 55 22.65 -0.81 7.11
CA THR A 55 22.22 -0.19 5.86
C THR A 55 20.91 0.56 6.09
N LEU A 56 20.90 1.84 5.74
CA LEU A 56 19.70 2.67 5.76
C LEU A 56 19.17 2.84 4.34
N SER A 57 17.87 2.65 4.15
CA SER A 57 17.20 2.86 2.86
C SER A 57 16.02 3.79 3.04
N LEU A 58 15.91 4.79 2.17
CA LEU A 58 14.74 5.65 2.00
C LEU A 58 14.08 5.31 0.67
N GLY A 59 12.78 5.06 0.69
CA GLY A 59 11.96 4.84 -0.49
C GLY A 59 10.82 5.85 -0.54
N ILE A 60 10.55 6.41 -1.73
CA ILE A 60 9.43 7.30 -1.99
C ILE A 60 8.78 6.86 -3.30
N TYR A 61 7.45 6.81 -3.29
CA TYR A 61 6.64 6.63 -4.49
C TYR A 61 5.49 7.63 -4.46
N SER A 62 5.18 8.22 -5.61
CA SER A 62 3.96 9.01 -5.81
C SER A 62 3.45 8.81 -7.22
N GLY A 63 2.16 8.54 -7.35
CA GLY A 63 1.51 8.38 -8.64
C GLY A 63 0.06 8.84 -8.58
N ASP A 64 -0.45 9.26 -9.74
CA ASP A 64 -1.83 9.68 -9.93
C ASP A 64 -2.30 9.25 -11.32
N ASP A 65 -3.46 8.64 -11.36
CA ASP A 65 -4.18 8.26 -12.55
C ASP A 65 -5.47 9.05 -12.62
N HIS A 66 -5.85 9.49 -13.81
CA HIS A 66 -7.12 10.16 -14.03
C HIS A 66 -7.72 9.79 -15.37
N MET A 67 -9.02 9.70 -15.38
CA MET A 67 -9.83 9.45 -16.56
C MET A 67 -10.98 10.48 -16.59
N LYS A 68 -11.26 11.04 -17.75
CA LYS A 68 -12.42 11.89 -18.01
C LYS A 68 -13.17 11.38 -19.21
N ASN A 69 -14.48 11.32 -19.10
CA ASN A 69 -15.39 11.03 -20.19
C ASN A 69 -16.26 12.26 -20.41
N LYS A 70 -16.29 12.76 -21.64
CA LYS A 70 -17.08 13.92 -22.01
C LYS A 70 -18.19 13.48 -22.97
N GLU A 71 -19.42 13.78 -22.59
CA GLU A 71 -20.62 13.63 -23.37
C GLU A 71 -21.21 15.03 -23.63
N ASP A 72 -22.18 15.17 -24.53
CA ASP A 72 -22.70 16.48 -25.01
C ASP A 72 -23.04 17.46 -23.86
N HIS A 73 -23.64 16.97 -22.79
CA HIS A 73 -24.08 17.78 -21.65
C HIS A 73 -23.44 17.37 -20.32
N ALA A 74 -22.57 16.36 -20.29
CA ALA A 74 -21.98 15.82 -19.06
C ALA A 74 -20.49 15.55 -19.23
N GLU A 75 -19.72 15.88 -18.20
CA GLU A 75 -18.33 15.47 -18.05
C GLU A 75 -18.20 14.68 -16.76
N ASN A 76 -17.74 13.44 -16.86
CA ASN A 76 -17.47 12.56 -15.73
C ASN A 76 -15.97 12.30 -15.61
N GLY A 77 -15.40 12.62 -14.46
CA GLY A 77 -14.00 12.42 -14.15
C GLY A 77 -13.80 11.45 -12.99
N PHE A 78 -12.81 10.58 -13.13
CA PHE A 78 -12.35 9.68 -12.09
C PHE A 78 -10.86 9.81 -11.93
N GLY A 79 -10.38 9.74 -10.72
CA GLY A 79 -8.96 9.74 -10.46
C GLY A 79 -8.63 9.03 -9.15
N TRP A 80 -7.48 8.39 -9.15
CA TRP A 80 -6.91 7.79 -7.96
C TRP A 80 -5.42 8.07 -7.92
N GLY A 81 -4.92 8.31 -6.74
CA GLY A 81 -3.52 8.58 -6.53
C GLY A 81 -3.06 8.03 -5.20
N ASN A 82 -1.80 7.66 -5.15
CA ASN A 82 -1.19 7.26 -3.90
C ASN A 82 0.22 7.87 -3.76
N THR A 83 0.62 8.05 -2.52
CA THR A 83 1.97 8.48 -2.17
C THR A 83 2.42 7.64 -0.98
N THR A 84 3.60 7.04 -1.08
CA THR A 84 4.20 6.26 -0.01
C THR A 84 5.62 6.72 0.24
N ALA A 85 5.98 6.88 1.49
CA ALA A 85 7.37 7.09 1.93
C ALA A 85 7.73 6.01 2.95
N SER A 86 8.93 5.47 2.88
CA SER A 86 9.41 4.45 3.81
C SER A 86 10.87 4.67 4.18
N LEU A 87 11.18 4.41 5.42
CA LEU A 87 12.55 4.39 5.96
C LEU A 87 12.81 3.00 6.53
N ARG A 88 13.87 2.35 6.06
CA ARG A 88 14.27 1.02 6.50
C ARG A 88 15.68 1.03 7.03
N LEU A 89 15.87 0.47 8.19
CA LEU A 89 17.18 0.17 8.78
C LEU A 89 17.36 -1.35 8.83
N GLU A 90 18.33 -1.88 8.11
CA GLU A 90 18.76 -3.28 8.17
C GLU A 90 20.05 -3.36 8.97
N SER A 91 20.10 -4.28 9.93
CA SER A 91 21.23 -4.43 10.84
C SER A 91 21.63 -5.90 10.95
N ARG A 92 22.91 -6.17 10.78
CA ARG A 92 23.53 -7.48 11.06
C ARG A 92 24.32 -7.38 12.35
N TRP A 93 23.74 -7.89 13.43
CA TRP A 93 24.34 -7.82 14.76
C TRP A 93 25.50 -8.81 14.92
N ASN A 94 25.31 -10.00 14.36
CA ASN A 94 26.33 -11.05 14.25
C ASN A 94 25.96 -12.02 13.11
N ASP A 95 26.65 -13.14 12.98
CA ASP A 95 26.42 -14.11 11.91
C ASP A 95 25.07 -14.84 12.04
N ASN A 96 24.47 -14.82 13.23
CA ASN A 96 23.23 -15.53 13.53
C ASN A 96 22.02 -14.59 13.76
N LEU A 97 22.22 -13.27 13.90
CA LEU A 97 21.15 -12.34 14.22
C LEU A 97 21.15 -11.13 13.26
N ARG A 98 20.02 -10.94 12.60
CA ARG A 98 19.72 -9.77 11.78
C ARG A 98 18.45 -9.10 12.27
N SER A 99 18.33 -7.83 12.02
CA SER A 99 17.07 -7.10 12.23
C SER A 99 16.74 -6.16 11.07
N SER A 100 15.46 -5.97 10.86
CA SER A 100 14.92 -4.97 9.93
C SER A 100 13.89 -4.14 10.67
N VAL A 101 14.08 -2.82 10.67
CA VAL A 101 13.09 -1.86 11.18
C VAL A 101 12.62 -1.03 10.01
N VAL A 102 11.31 -0.98 9.78
CA VAL A 102 10.68 -0.19 8.73
C VAL A 102 9.67 0.74 9.37
N ALA A 103 9.73 2.02 9.05
CA ALA A 103 8.66 2.97 9.28
C ALA A 103 8.16 3.46 7.91
N TYR A 104 6.84 3.61 7.77
CA TYR A 104 6.26 4.05 6.50
C TYR A 104 5.06 4.95 6.72
N TYR A 105 4.79 5.75 5.71
CA TYR A 105 3.57 6.52 5.58
C TYR A 105 3.00 6.30 4.18
N THR A 106 1.69 6.06 4.11
CA THR A 106 0.96 5.92 2.85
C THR A 106 -0.25 6.85 2.86
N TYR A 107 -0.43 7.54 1.76
CA TYR A 107 -1.60 8.34 1.45
C TYR A 107 -2.26 7.81 0.19
N LEU A 108 -3.56 7.52 0.26
CA LEU A 108 -4.39 7.12 -0.86
C LEU A 108 -5.52 8.13 -1.02
N GLN A 109 -5.79 8.54 -2.23
CA GLN A 109 -6.94 9.38 -2.57
C GLN A 109 -7.66 8.82 -3.80
N ASN A 110 -8.98 8.68 -3.68
CA ASN A 110 -9.88 8.47 -4.82
C ASN A 110 -10.76 9.69 -4.97
N ARG A 111 -11.05 10.07 -6.21
CA ARG A 111 -11.89 11.23 -6.54
C ARG A 111 -12.79 10.93 -7.71
N GLN A 112 -14.02 11.38 -7.60
CA GLN A 112 -15.00 11.40 -8.67
C GLN A 112 -15.44 12.85 -8.86
N GLU A 113 -15.53 13.29 -10.10
CA GLU A 113 -15.98 14.62 -10.47
C GLU A 113 -17.03 14.49 -11.59
N THR A 114 -18.14 15.20 -11.44
CA THR A 114 -19.22 15.20 -12.41
C THR A 114 -19.61 16.63 -12.66
N GLU A 115 -19.63 17.05 -13.90
CA GLU A 115 -20.12 18.34 -14.34
C GLU A 115 -21.24 18.12 -15.37
N PHE A 116 -22.37 18.76 -15.16
CA PHE A 116 -23.50 18.74 -16.05
C PHE A 116 -23.80 20.18 -16.52
N LYS A 117 -23.84 20.40 -17.83
CA LYS A 117 -24.10 21.69 -18.44
C LYS A 117 -25.29 21.54 -19.41
N ASP A 118 -26.33 22.31 -19.17
CA ASP A 118 -27.49 22.43 -20.07
C ASP A 118 -27.95 23.87 -20.09
N ASP A 119 -28.48 24.33 -21.20
CA ASP A 119 -28.92 25.70 -21.54
C ASP A 119 -29.12 26.67 -20.35
N GLY A 120 -27.99 27.25 -19.88
CA GLY A 120 -27.97 28.22 -18.77
C GLY A 120 -27.85 27.61 -17.35
N PHE A 121 -27.79 26.29 -17.19
CA PHE A 121 -27.59 25.63 -15.92
C PHE A 121 -26.24 24.88 -15.91
N SER A 122 -25.49 25.05 -14.83
CA SER A 122 -24.30 24.24 -14.58
C SER A 122 -24.37 23.67 -13.19
N ASN A 123 -24.37 22.35 -13.11
CA ASN A 123 -24.25 21.63 -11.88
C ASN A 123 -22.89 20.91 -11.85
N TRP A 124 -22.18 21.08 -10.76
CA TRP A 124 -20.88 20.46 -10.56
C TRP A 124 -20.85 19.72 -9.22
N GLY A 125 -20.20 18.57 -9.19
CA GLY A 125 -20.00 17.79 -7.98
C GLY A 125 -18.65 17.10 -7.97
N LYS A 126 -17.99 17.10 -6.82
CA LYS A 126 -16.74 16.38 -6.57
C LYS A 126 -16.82 15.60 -5.28
N THR A 127 -16.60 14.31 -5.38
CA THR A 127 -16.54 13.41 -4.25
C THR A 127 -15.11 12.88 -4.07
N THR A 128 -14.61 12.92 -2.86
CA THR A 128 -13.26 12.46 -2.53
C THR A 128 -13.30 11.49 -1.37
N PHE A 129 -12.40 10.50 -1.42
CA PHE A 129 -12.06 9.57 -0.35
C PHE A 129 -10.58 9.66 -0.12
N LYS A 130 -10.18 9.59 1.14
CA LYS A 130 -8.77 9.60 1.49
C LYS A 130 -8.49 8.58 2.59
N THR A 131 -7.35 7.97 2.49
CA THR A 131 -6.81 7.11 3.53
C THR A 131 -5.38 7.55 3.82
N HIS A 132 -5.08 7.69 5.09
CA HIS A 132 -3.74 7.93 5.59
C HIS A 132 -3.35 6.75 6.46
N GLU A 133 -2.17 6.21 6.26
CA GLU A 133 -1.62 5.17 7.11
C GLU A 133 -0.20 5.53 7.50
N PHE A 134 0.08 5.50 8.78
CA PHE A 134 1.42 5.47 9.34
C PHE A 134 1.64 4.11 9.97
N GLY A 135 2.74 3.45 9.65
CA GLY A 135 3.06 2.16 10.24
C GLY A 135 4.54 1.99 10.53
N ALA A 136 4.82 1.08 11.45
CA ALA A 136 6.16 0.63 11.77
C ALA A 136 6.17 -0.89 11.99
N ARG A 137 7.23 -1.53 11.54
CA ARG A 137 7.45 -2.96 11.75
C ARG A 137 8.90 -3.20 12.11
N MET A 138 9.12 -4.02 13.12
CA MET A 138 10.43 -4.51 13.52
C MET A 138 10.42 -6.03 13.43
N THR A 139 11.42 -6.58 12.75
CA THR A 139 11.61 -8.02 12.55
C THR A 139 13.02 -8.40 12.94
N PHE A 140 13.16 -9.50 13.64
CA PHE A 140 14.43 -10.15 13.93
C PHE A 140 14.44 -11.54 13.32
N ASP A 141 15.52 -11.86 12.62
CA ASP A 141 15.83 -13.18 12.09
C ASP A 141 17.01 -13.73 12.86
N GLN A 142 16.79 -14.81 13.60
CA GLN A 142 17.79 -15.44 14.45
C GLN A 142 18.00 -16.89 14.05
N ARG A 143 19.22 -17.23 13.66
CA ARG A 143 19.62 -18.63 13.43
C ARG A 143 19.98 -19.26 14.75
N LEU A 144 19.17 -20.19 15.23
CA LEU A 144 19.39 -20.91 16.48
C LEU A 144 20.26 -22.15 16.28
N SER A 145 20.14 -22.80 15.09
CA SER A 145 21.01 -23.90 14.68
C SER A 145 21.10 -23.98 13.14
N HIS A 146 21.80 -24.97 12.62
CA HIS A 146 21.87 -25.20 11.17
C HIS A 146 20.54 -25.64 10.55
N ILE A 147 19.60 -26.16 11.35
CA ILE A 147 18.27 -26.59 10.91
C ILE A 147 17.14 -25.66 11.39
N TRP A 148 17.40 -24.70 12.28
CA TRP A 148 16.37 -23.91 12.92
C TRP A 148 16.64 -22.41 12.83
N MET A 149 15.73 -21.69 12.20
CA MET A 149 15.67 -20.23 12.14
C MET A 149 14.40 -19.74 12.83
N LEU A 150 14.54 -18.73 13.66
CA LEU A 150 13.47 -18.06 14.37
C LEU A 150 13.32 -16.65 13.79
N GLU A 151 12.09 -16.30 13.34
CA GLU A 151 11.69 -14.93 13.00
C GLU A 151 10.69 -14.44 14.05
N TYR A 152 10.93 -13.29 14.63
CA TYR A 152 10.00 -12.68 15.58
C TYR A 152 10.00 -11.16 15.43
N GLY A 153 8.91 -10.54 15.89
CA GLY A 153 8.83 -9.09 15.77
C GLY A 153 7.52 -8.51 16.21
N ALA A 154 7.42 -7.20 15.97
CA ALA A 154 6.25 -6.40 16.25
C ALA A 154 5.87 -5.55 15.05
N ALA A 155 4.58 -5.23 14.93
CA ALA A 155 4.05 -4.30 13.96
C ALA A 155 3.05 -3.37 14.64
N PHE A 156 3.02 -2.14 14.16
CA PHE A 156 2.07 -1.11 14.55
C PHE A 156 1.56 -0.41 13.30
N SER A 157 0.28 -0.06 13.25
CA SER A 157 -0.23 0.89 12.28
C SER A 157 -1.32 1.78 12.87
N HIS A 158 -1.39 3.00 12.38
CA HIS A 158 -2.48 3.94 12.60
C HIS A 158 -3.03 4.36 11.24
N GLN A 159 -4.29 4.05 11.01
CA GLN A 159 -5.00 4.36 9.79
C GLN A 159 -6.09 5.40 10.10
N ARG A 160 -6.20 6.39 9.23
CA ARG A 160 -7.27 7.38 9.25
C ARG A 160 -7.97 7.35 7.90
N PHE A 161 -9.26 7.08 7.96
CA PHE A 161 -10.15 7.07 6.81
C PHE A 161 -10.97 8.34 6.80
N GLU A 162 -10.94 9.06 5.69
CA GLU A 162 -11.83 10.17 5.40
C GLU A 162 -12.85 9.68 4.38
N PRO A 163 -13.99 9.09 4.84
CA PRO A 163 -15.00 8.59 3.95
C PRO A 163 -15.67 9.76 3.25
N MET A 164 -16.28 9.48 2.16
CA MET A 164 -17.00 10.37 1.26
C MET A 164 -17.15 11.84 1.70
N HIS A 165 -16.36 12.73 1.10
CA HIS A 165 -16.52 14.15 1.21
C HIS A 165 -16.96 14.71 -0.15
N THR A 166 -18.20 15.22 -0.23
CA THR A 166 -18.80 15.74 -1.46
C THR A 166 -18.92 17.26 -1.39
N LYS A 167 -18.34 17.95 -2.37
CA LYS A 167 -18.58 19.36 -2.65
C LYS A 167 -19.42 19.44 -3.91
N SER A 168 -20.47 20.25 -3.92
CA SER A 168 -21.28 20.45 -5.12
C SER A 168 -21.77 21.89 -5.25
N ILE A 169 -21.98 22.29 -6.49
CA ILE A 169 -22.65 23.52 -6.87
C ILE A 169 -23.90 23.10 -7.66
N ILE A 170 -25.05 23.37 -7.12
CA ILE A 170 -26.35 23.05 -7.73
C ILE A 170 -27.16 24.33 -7.80
N ASN A 171 -27.51 24.76 -9.02
CA ASN A 171 -28.20 26.03 -9.29
C ASN A 171 -27.51 27.22 -8.59
N GLY A 172 -26.18 27.30 -8.66
CA GLY A 172 -25.38 28.37 -8.05
C GLY A 172 -25.22 28.25 -6.53
N GLN A 173 -25.85 27.27 -5.87
CA GLN A 173 -25.74 27.08 -4.44
C GLN A 173 -24.61 26.08 -4.12
N HIS A 174 -23.69 26.49 -3.25
CA HIS A 174 -22.63 25.64 -2.74
C HIS A 174 -23.17 24.72 -1.64
N LYS A 175 -22.97 23.41 -1.82
CA LYS A 175 -23.27 22.40 -0.81
C LYS A 175 -22.00 21.61 -0.48
N ASN A 176 -21.80 21.36 0.80
CA ASN A 176 -20.68 20.59 1.30
C ASN A 176 -21.25 19.51 2.24
N ARG A 177 -21.00 18.26 1.94
CA ARG A 177 -21.46 17.11 2.72
C ARG A 177 -20.30 16.14 2.91
N GLY A 178 -20.11 15.67 4.11
CA GLY A 178 -19.09 14.65 4.41
C GLY A 178 -19.49 13.85 5.63
N TYR A 179 -18.86 12.71 5.80
CA TYR A 179 -18.93 11.90 7.00
C TYR A 179 -17.72 12.21 7.88
N SER A 180 -17.84 11.91 9.18
CA SER A 180 -16.72 11.99 10.11
C SER A 180 -15.60 11.04 9.70
N SER A 181 -14.38 11.43 9.98
CA SER A 181 -13.24 10.54 9.76
C SER A 181 -13.22 9.43 10.81
N GLU A 182 -12.91 8.23 10.36
CA GLU A 182 -12.72 7.04 11.19
C GLU A 182 -11.25 6.75 11.37
N GLN A 183 -10.90 6.16 12.50
CA GLN A 183 -9.52 5.79 12.81
C GLN A 183 -9.45 4.33 13.24
N LEU A 184 -8.38 3.67 12.83
CA LEU A 184 -8.04 2.33 13.28
C LEU A 184 -6.59 2.31 13.73
N VAL A 185 -6.37 1.92 14.97
CA VAL A 185 -5.04 1.62 15.51
C VAL A 185 -4.88 0.11 15.58
N SER A 186 -3.77 -0.41 15.10
CA SER A 186 -3.46 -1.82 15.23
C SER A 186 -2.06 -2.06 15.78
N GLY A 187 -1.95 -3.08 16.61
CA GLY A 187 -0.69 -3.60 17.14
C GLY A 187 -0.63 -5.11 16.98
N ALA A 188 0.54 -5.65 16.70
CA ALA A 188 0.71 -7.08 16.60
C ALA A 188 2.11 -7.53 17.05
N LEU A 189 2.17 -8.74 17.62
CA LEU A 189 3.40 -9.49 17.87
C LEU A 189 3.34 -10.78 17.05
N PHE A 190 4.46 -11.21 16.54
CA PHE A 190 4.52 -12.45 15.76
C PHE A 190 5.79 -13.24 16.05
N LEU A 191 5.66 -14.55 15.89
CA LEU A 191 6.72 -15.52 16.05
C LEU A 191 6.56 -16.59 14.97
N ASN A 192 7.63 -16.88 14.22
CA ASN A 192 7.68 -17.91 13.21
C ASN A 192 8.91 -18.77 13.41
N ASN A 193 8.72 -20.07 13.37
CA ASN A 193 9.79 -21.04 13.40
C ASN A 193 9.92 -21.68 12.02
N ARG A 194 11.10 -21.69 11.48
CA ARG A 194 11.44 -22.37 10.24
C ARG A 194 12.45 -23.47 10.54
N PHE A 195 12.08 -24.69 10.20
CA PHE A 195 12.93 -25.87 10.32
C PHE A 195 13.26 -26.37 8.92
N GLN A 196 14.51 -26.78 8.72
CA GLN A 196 14.97 -27.37 7.47
C GLN A 196 15.92 -28.53 7.76
N TRP A 197 15.56 -29.72 7.29
CA TRP A 197 16.38 -30.91 7.46
C TRP A 197 16.20 -31.87 6.25
N GLY A 198 17.30 -32.26 5.64
CA GLY A 198 17.25 -33.03 4.39
C GLY A 198 16.40 -32.29 3.32
N GLY A 199 15.45 -32.97 2.69
CA GLY A 199 14.50 -32.38 1.75
C GLY A 199 13.28 -31.72 2.42
N TRP A 200 13.13 -31.81 3.75
CA TRP A 200 11.97 -31.25 4.46
C TRP A 200 12.17 -29.79 4.87
N ARG A 201 11.10 -29.03 4.75
CA ARG A 201 10.97 -27.69 5.35
C ARG A 201 9.63 -27.59 6.06
N ALA A 202 9.66 -27.14 7.33
CA ALA A 202 8.47 -26.84 8.11
C ALA A 202 8.54 -25.39 8.59
N ASP A 203 7.50 -24.63 8.32
CA ASP A 203 7.30 -23.26 8.80
C ASP A 203 6.08 -23.26 9.71
N VAL A 204 6.24 -22.85 10.99
CA VAL A 204 5.16 -22.79 11.99
C VAL A 204 5.22 -21.46 12.70
N GLY A 205 4.12 -20.74 12.70
CA GLY A 205 4.07 -19.42 13.28
C GLY A 205 2.71 -19.05 13.87
N VAL A 206 2.74 -17.99 14.65
CA VAL A 206 1.55 -17.36 15.22
C VAL A 206 1.73 -15.86 15.23
N ARG A 207 0.65 -15.13 14.96
CA ARG A 207 0.55 -13.70 15.14
C ARG A 207 -0.61 -13.40 16.08
N GLY A 208 -0.36 -12.65 17.15
CA GLY A 208 -1.37 -12.04 18.00
C GLY A 208 -1.53 -10.58 17.58
N ALA A 209 -2.78 -10.15 17.37
CA ALA A 209 -3.07 -8.78 16.97
C ALA A 209 -4.18 -8.16 17.81
N VAL A 210 -4.11 -6.84 17.97
CA VAL A 210 -5.15 -6.00 18.54
C VAL A 210 -5.52 -4.91 17.53
N TYR A 211 -6.80 -4.65 17.41
CA TYR A 211 -7.39 -3.63 16.55
C TYR A 211 -8.35 -2.76 17.39
N ASP A 212 -8.16 -1.47 17.35
CA ASP A 212 -8.96 -0.49 18.08
C ASP A 212 -9.42 0.65 17.18
N ASN A 213 -10.73 0.89 17.13
CA ASN A 213 -11.34 1.97 16.35
C ASN A 213 -12.02 3.02 17.22
N SER A 214 -11.63 3.14 18.50
CA SER A 214 -12.22 4.03 19.52
C SER A 214 -13.62 3.62 20.02
N GLU A 215 -14.35 2.78 19.31
CA GLU A 215 -15.65 2.23 19.74
C GLU A 215 -15.51 0.81 20.25
N GLN A 216 -14.63 0.04 19.63
CA GLN A 216 -14.45 -1.39 19.94
C GLN A 216 -12.98 -1.78 19.80
N THR A 217 -12.51 -2.57 20.75
CA THR A 217 -11.22 -3.25 20.65
C THR A 217 -11.45 -4.72 20.33
N LYS A 218 -10.78 -5.23 19.31
CA LYS A 218 -10.83 -6.62 18.88
C LYS A 218 -9.45 -7.26 18.96
N TYR A 219 -9.43 -8.52 19.33
CA TYR A 219 -8.22 -9.33 19.41
C TYR A 219 -8.29 -10.47 18.39
N ALA A 220 -7.16 -10.80 17.81
CA ALA A 220 -7.05 -11.90 16.87
C ALA A 220 -5.81 -12.75 17.17
N VAL A 221 -5.94 -14.05 16.97
CA VAL A 221 -4.83 -15.01 16.98
C VAL A 221 -4.81 -15.70 15.63
N GLU A 222 -3.70 -15.59 14.94
CA GLU A 222 -3.52 -15.98 13.54
C GLU A 222 -2.42 -17.04 13.43
N PRO A 223 -2.74 -18.33 13.68
CA PRO A 223 -1.79 -19.41 13.48
C PRO A 223 -1.59 -19.69 11.98
N ARG A 224 -0.37 -20.15 11.65
CA ARG A 224 0.00 -20.58 10.31
C ARG A 224 0.97 -21.75 10.38
N ALA A 225 0.81 -22.69 9.46
CA ALA A 225 1.74 -23.82 9.32
C ALA A 225 1.90 -24.16 7.83
N GLN A 226 3.10 -24.53 7.46
CA GLN A 226 3.41 -25.08 6.16
C GLN A 226 4.43 -26.20 6.31
N LEU A 227 4.22 -27.28 5.58
CA LEU A 227 5.17 -28.38 5.46
C LEU A 227 5.45 -28.61 3.99
N SER A 228 6.71 -28.73 3.62
CA SER A 228 7.11 -29.04 2.24
C SER A 228 8.22 -30.09 2.22
N TYR A 229 8.24 -30.85 1.14
CA TYR A 229 9.27 -31.83 0.86
C TYR A 229 9.79 -31.67 -0.58
N ASP A 230 11.10 -31.56 -0.72
CA ASP A 230 11.81 -31.46 -1.99
C ASP A 230 12.33 -32.85 -2.37
N PHE A 231 11.84 -33.37 -3.49
CA PHE A 231 12.26 -34.68 -4.06
C PHE A 231 13.53 -34.59 -4.92
N GLY A 232 14.08 -33.38 -5.07
CA GLY A 232 15.12 -33.09 -6.05
C GLY A 232 14.61 -33.01 -7.49
N ARG A 233 15.48 -32.67 -8.42
CA ARG A 233 15.15 -32.48 -9.86
C ARG A 233 14.01 -31.41 -10.04
N ASP A 234 14.03 -30.34 -9.28
CA ASP A 234 13.06 -29.24 -9.32
C ASP A 234 11.61 -29.64 -8.97
N ASN A 235 11.41 -30.74 -8.25
CA ASN A 235 10.11 -31.20 -7.80
C ASN A 235 9.95 -31.05 -6.29
N ALA A 236 8.89 -30.38 -5.85
CA ALA A 236 8.52 -30.25 -4.46
C ALA A 236 7.00 -30.38 -4.28
N VAL A 237 6.60 -30.90 -3.14
CA VAL A 237 5.20 -30.88 -2.68
C VAL A 237 5.09 -30.06 -1.41
N TRP A 238 3.99 -29.35 -1.23
CA TRP A 238 3.76 -28.55 -0.03
C TRP A 238 2.28 -28.62 0.38
N LEU A 239 2.06 -28.48 1.68
CA LEU A 239 0.77 -28.33 2.31
C LEU A 239 0.82 -27.13 3.25
N SER A 240 -0.17 -26.25 3.22
CA SER A 240 -0.23 -25.10 4.12
C SER A 240 -1.62 -24.85 4.65
N GLY A 241 -1.70 -24.29 5.87
CA GLY A 241 -2.91 -23.81 6.50
C GLY A 241 -2.64 -22.51 7.25
N THR A 242 -3.57 -21.56 7.17
CA THR A 242 -3.48 -20.27 7.86
C THR A 242 -4.87 -19.79 8.27
N ILE A 243 -4.93 -19.13 9.42
CA ILE A 243 -6.09 -18.35 9.85
C ILE A 243 -5.65 -16.89 9.84
N ASN A 244 -6.39 -16.05 9.11
CA ASN A 244 -6.12 -14.62 9.03
C ASN A 244 -7.37 -13.85 9.47
N SER A 245 -7.15 -12.71 10.12
CA SER A 245 -8.20 -11.79 10.53
C SER A 245 -8.10 -10.51 9.71
N GLN A 246 -9.24 -10.00 9.30
CA GLN A 246 -9.35 -8.71 8.63
C GLN A 246 -10.17 -7.77 9.51
N ALA A 247 -9.57 -6.65 9.91
CA ALA A 247 -10.20 -5.68 10.80
C ALA A 247 -11.16 -4.73 10.07
N LEU A 248 -10.93 -4.51 8.79
CA LEU A 248 -11.73 -3.63 7.94
C LEU A 248 -12.18 -4.37 6.70
N VAL A 249 -13.44 -4.19 6.34
CA VAL A 249 -14.03 -4.72 5.11
C VAL A 249 -14.63 -3.55 4.35
N GLN A 250 -14.23 -3.41 3.11
CA GLN A 250 -14.78 -2.42 2.20
C GLN A 250 -16.07 -2.95 1.59
N PHE A 251 -17.18 -2.20 1.69
CA PHE A 251 -18.44 -2.55 1.06
C PHE A 251 -18.70 -1.69 -0.17
N ASN A 252 -18.84 -2.34 -1.32
CA ASN A 252 -19.28 -1.71 -2.56
C ASN A 252 -20.80 -1.56 -2.57
N ARG A 253 -21.31 -0.34 -2.65
CA ARG A 253 -22.75 -0.08 -2.67
C ARG A 253 -23.36 -0.03 -4.09
N TYR A 254 -22.55 0.08 -5.13
CA TYR A 254 -23.03 0.26 -6.50
C TYR A 254 -22.49 -0.81 -7.46
N TYR A 255 -23.33 -1.13 -8.47
CA TYR A 255 -23.03 -2.07 -9.56
C TYR A 255 -21.80 -1.70 -10.41
N TYR A 256 -21.38 -0.44 -10.35
CA TYR A 256 -20.13 0.02 -10.93
C TYR A 256 -19.13 0.08 -9.80
N SER A 257 -18.15 -0.81 -9.84
CA SER A 257 -17.05 -0.90 -8.87
C SER A 257 -16.19 0.36 -8.87
N MET A 258 -16.73 1.42 -8.32
CA MET A 258 -15.96 2.59 -7.96
C MET A 258 -15.44 2.38 -6.55
N PRO A 259 -14.18 2.73 -6.26
CA PRO A 259 -13.64 2.64 -4.90
C PRO A 259 -14.21 3.73 -3.99
N ILE A 260 -15.55 3.91 -4.04
CA ILE A 260 -16.31 4.85 -3.23
C ILE A 260 -17.07 4.07 -2.17
N ASP A 261 -16.34 3.45 -1.26
CA ASP A 261 -16.94 2.44 -0.43
C ASP A 261 -16.89 2.80 1.05
N PHE A 262 -17.85 2.26 1.77
CA PHE A 262 -17.92 2.37 3.21
C PHE A 262 -16.97 1.33 3.85
N TRP A 263 -16.30 1.75 4.88
CA TRP A 263 -15.43 0.89 5.67
C TRP A 263 -16.15 0.41 6.94
#